data_d8d158e597b4cec4a3975b0f5e1cfc05
#
_entry.id   d8d158e597b4cec4a3975b0f5e1cfc05
#
_cell.length_a   1.000
_cell.length_b   1.000
_cell.length_c   1.000
_cell.angle_alpha   90.00
_cell.angle_beta   90.00
_cell.angle_gamma   90.00
#
_symmetry.space_group_name_H-M   'P 1'
#
loop_
_entity.id
_entity.type
_entity.pdbx_description
1 polymer ?
#
loop_
_entity_poly.entity_id
_entity_poly.type
_entity_poly.pdbx_seq_one_letter_code
_entity_poly.pdbx_strand_id
1 'polypeptide(L)'
;MSFYPVLLLALAFQSVRLKADTTTDTPATVRLKADTTTDTPPVVRSVRLQADRGAGGQADRLEILTAIQVQGNVASTDADVRQIAGVEIGTPVGVNLVNDVTLRLRASKRFESVEVRKRFASIADPSQIVLVIIVNEGPVKIEFTGDPDNPTRVVRRRGPNLLFMPVLTSEDGYGFTYGARFARPNPVGARSRLSFPATWGGEKKAAVELDKTFESRRSSRVLATGAISRRTNPFFEADDDRRGVQLRVEQDLWPAVRVGGSVGWQNVSFLGADESFTQAGADIRFDTRPDPVLPRNAVYVHASWDRLGLTGGSASRSTLDARGYVGVFRQNVLAVRALREDSDTPLPPYLKPMLGGMSNLRGFHAGTAVGDTLAAGSIELIIPLTSPVNIGQFGVSAFHDMGTVYAKGERLVDQKWKRGYGGSVWFSAAFIQINLAIAHGLGATTRVHLGGSISF
;
A
#
# COMPACT_ATOMS: atom_id res chain seq x y z
N MET A 1 17.51 -4.99 -19.46
CA MET A 1 16.96 -3.66 -19.71
C MET A 1 16.15 -3.29 -18.47
N SER A 2 16.41 -2.33 -17.71
CA SER A 2 17.20 -1.14 -17.57
C SER A 2 16.98 -0.64 -16.13
N PHE A 3 18.03 -0.44 -15.37
CA PHE A 3 18.06 -0.07 -13.92
C PHE A 3 17.81 1.42 -13.65
N TYR A 4 16.93 2.11 -14.38
CA TYR A 4 16.78 3.56 -14.31
C TYR A 4 15.73 4.17 -13.36
N PRO A 5 14.79 3.46 -12.72
CA PRO A 5 13.82 4.17 -11.86
C PRO A 5 14.29 4.50 -10.45
N VAL A 6 15.35 3.86 -9.95
CA VAL A 6 15.83 4.10 -8.55
C VAL A 6 16.62 5.40 -8.43
N LEU A 7 17.23 5.89 -9.51
CA LEU A 7 18.06 7.10 -9.51
C LEU A 7 17.25 8.41 -9.39
N LEU A 8 16.00 8.42 -9.85
CA LEU A 8 15.16 9.62 -9.81
C LEU A 8 14.60 9.94 -8.41
N LEU A 9 14.44 8.93 -7.54
CA LEU A 9 14.01 9.17 -6.16
C LEU A 9 15.12 9.75 -5.28
N ALA A 10 16.39 9.44 -5.60
CA ALA A 10 17.56 9.96 -4.88
C ALA A 10 17.85 11.42 -5.20
N LEU A 11 17.50 11.91 -6.40
CA LEU A 11 17.73 13.29 -6.82
C LEU A 11 16.78 14.31 -6.17
N ALA A 12 15.63 13.89 -5.66
CA ALA A 12 14.71 14.79 -4.95
C ALA A 12 15.20 15.20 -3.55
N PHE A 13 16.22 14.54 -3.01
CA PHE A 13 16.78 14.81 -1.67
C PHE A 13 18.14 15.53 -1.68
N GLN A 14 18.75 15.75 -2.82
CA GLN A 14 20.10 16.37 -2.90
C GLN A 14 20.14 17.90 -2.74
N SER A 15 19.05 18.59 -2.48
CA SER A 15 19.06 20.05 -2.31
C SER A 15 19.19 20.55 -0.86
N VAL A 16 19.40 19.68 0.13
CA VAL A 16 19.67 20.09 1.51
C VAL A 16 21.17 20.15 1.74
N ARG A 17 21.80 21.28 1.42
CA ARG A 17 23.15 21.63 1.91
C ARG A 17 23.04 21.92 3.40
N LEU A 18 23.58 21.03 4.23
CA LEU A 18 23.87 21.31 5.63
C LEU A 18 24.99 22.36 5.67
N LYS A 19 24.68 23.57 6.13
CA LYS A 19 25.64 24.57 6.52
C LYS A 19 26.25 24.14 7.86
N ALA A 20 27.51 23.76 7.87
CA ALA A 20 28.27 23.51 9.09
C ALA A 20 28.56 24.84 9.77
N ASP A 21 28.15 24.97 11.04
CA ASP A 21 28.59 26.05 11.90
C ASP A 21 30.04 25.81 12.27
N THR A 22 30.86 26.80 11.92
CA THR A 22 32.27 26.94 12.31
C THR A 22 32.36 27.50 13.72
N THR A 23 32.88 26.70 14.65
CA THR A 23 33.56 27.24 15.85
C THR A 23 35.02 26.81 15.79
N THR A 24 35.84 27.81 15.86
CA THR A 24 37.30 27.85 15.89
C THR A 24 37.90 27.06 17.05
N ASP A 25 38.94 26.24 16.76
CA ASP A 25 40.17 26.26 17.54
C ASP A 25 41.36 25.67 16.74
N THR A 26 42.48 26.36 16.76
CA THR A 26 43.75 26.20 16.06
C THR A 26 44.78 25.59 17.03
N PRO A 27 46.01 25.22 16.63
CA PRO A 27 46.54 24.41 15.52
C PRO A 27 47.52 23.30 15.99
N ALA A 28 47.80 22.36 15.14
CA ALA A 28 49.07 21.61 15.22
C ALA A 28 49.65 21.39 13.83
N THR A 29 50.77 22.04 13.62
CA THR A 29 51.63 22.02 12.45
C THR A 29 52.37 20.70 12.32
N VAL A 30 52.26 20.03 11.18
CA VAL A 30 53.23 19.01 10.75
C VAL A 30 53.67 19.36 9.34
N ARG A 31 54.95 19.76 9.22
CA ARG A 31 55.70 19.95 7.98
C ARG A 31 56.00 18.58 7.37
N LEU A 32 55.74 18.42 6.11
CA LEU A 32 56.40 17.44 5.26
C LEU A 32 56.96 18.14 4.02
N LYS A 33 58.23 17.86 3.77
CA LYS A 33 59.15 18.40 2.78
C LYS A 33 58.65 18.13 1.35
N ALA A 34 58.85 19.14 0.51
CA ALA A 34 58.82 18.99 -0.95
C ALA A 34 60.14 18.41 -1.42
N ASP A 35 60.09 17.42 -2.33
CA ASP A 35 61.17 17.16 -3.27
C ASP A 35 60.66 17.31 -4.69
N THR A 36 61.37 18.23 -5.35
CA THR A 36 61.23 18.56 -6.75
C THR A 36 62.04 17.62 -7.62
N THR A 37 61.44 17.07 -8.68
CA THR A 37 62.16 16.86 -9.98
C THR A 37 61.17 16.66 -11.15
N THR A 38 61.26 17.62 -12.06
CA THR A 38 61.24 17.59 -13.56
C THR A 38 60.22 16.74 -14.36
N ASP A 39 59.49 17.53 -15.15
CA ASP A 39 59.15 17.37 -16.60
C ASP A 39 58.62 16.04 -17.15
N THR A 40 57.42 16.07 -17.62
CA THR A 40 56.91 15.85 -19.01
C THR A 40 55.39 15.67 -18.97
N PRO A 41 54.57 16.22 -19.88
CA PRO A 41 53.12 16.09 -19.86
C PRO A 41 52.72 14.69 -20.34
N PRO A 42 51.92 13.96 -19.61
CA PRO A 42 51.35 12.75 -20.12
C PRO A 42 50.04 13.01 -20.86
N VAL A 43 50.01 12.44 -22.04
CA VAL A 43 48.90 12.14 -22.89
C VAL A 43 47.68 11.71 -22.07
N VAL A 44 46.55 12.39 -22.32
CA VAL A 44 45.25 11.99 -21.81
C VAL A 44 44.86 10.63 -22.45
N ARG A 45 45.21 9.54 -21.76
CA ARG A 45 44.59 8.23 -22.02
C ARG A 45 43.26 8.18 -21.28
N SER A 46 42.20 8.05 -22.04
CA SER A 46 40.88 7.67 -21.56
C SER A 46 41.01 6.45 -20.65
N VAL A 47 40.86 6.67 -19.33
CA VAL A 47 40.68 5.56 -18.37
C VAL A 47 39.32 4.99 -18.60
N ARG A 48 39.26 3.86 -19.35
CA ARG A 48 38.15 2.93 -19.23
C ARG A 48 38.13 2.48 -17.77
N LEU A 49 37.14 2.92 -17.04
CA LEU A 49 36.77 2.31 -15.76
C LEU A 49 36.36 0.87 -16.08
N GLN A 50 37.30 -0.03 -15.95
CA GLN A 50 37.07 -1.46 -15.88
C GLN A 50 36.40 -1.67 -14.54
N ALA A 51 35.08 -1.88 -14.56
CA ALA A 51 34.34 -2.24 -13.37
C ALA A 51 34.98 -3.49 -12.79
N ASP A 52 35.49 -3.31 -11.59
CA ASP A 52 36.09 -4.39 -10.80
C ASP A 52 35.04 -5.47 -10.58
N ARG A 53 35.24 -6.63 -11.22
CA ARG A 53 34.42 -7.83 -11.05
C ARG A 53 34.80 -8.48 -9.72
N GLY A 54 34.43 -7.83 -8.63
CA GLY A 54 34.81 -8.25 -7.29
C GLY A 54 33.69 -8.16 -6.24
N ALA A 55 32.45 -7.97 -6.63
CA ALA A 55 31.30 -8.27 -5.76
C ALA A 55 30.53 -9.39 -6.43
N GLY A 56 30.48 -10.56 -5.79
CA GLY A 56 29.81 -11.74 -6.31
C GLY A 56 28.42 -11.40 -6.81
N GLY A 57 28.28 -11.29 -8.11
CA GLY A 57 27.01 -11.10 -8.76
C GLY A 57 26.10 -12.21 -8.26
N GLN A 58 25.02 -11.84 -7.62
CA GLN A 58 23.85 -12.68 -7.52
C GLN A 58 23.41 -12.83 -8.96
N ALA A 59 23.99 -13.86 -9.64
CA ALA A 59 23.53 -14.30 -10.95
C ALA A 59 22.01 -14.34 -10.84
N ASP A 60 21.31 -13.86 -11.83
CA ASP A 60 19.87 -13.97 -12.00
C ASP A 60 19.50 -15.45 -11.78
N ARG A 61 19.34 -15.86 -10.53
CA ARG A 61 18.90 -17.21 -10.20
C ARG A 61 17.47 -17.26 -10.68
N LEU A 62 17.25 -18.04 -11.70
CA LEU A 62 15.93 -18.32 -12.22
C LEU A 62 15.03 -18.68 -11.04
N GLU A 63 14.04 -17.88 -10.79
CA GLU A 63 13.03 -18.19 -9.78
C GLU A 63 12.30 -19.46 -10.25
N ILE A 64 12.14 -20.43 -9.35
CA ILE A 64 11.52 -21.73 -9.66
C ILE A 64 10.27 -21.87 -8.80
N LEU A 65 9.18 -22.28 -9.41
CA LEU A 65 7.93 -22.56 -8.73
C LEU A 65 8.06 -23.89 -7.95
N THR A 66 8.13 -23.82 -6.62
CA THR A 66 8.30 -24.99 -5.75
C THR A 66 7.00 -25.51 -5.16
N ALA A 67 5.97 -24.64 -5.05
CA ALA A 67 4.65 -25.04 -4.56
C ALA A 67 3.54 -24.15 -5.13
N ILE A 68 2.34 -24.72 -5.22
CA ILE A 68 1.10 -24.01 -5.54
C ILE A 68 0.12 -24.27 -4.42
N GLN A 69 -0.29 -23.19 -3.72
CA GLN A 69 -1.32 -23.23 -2.69
C GLN A 69 -2.62 -22.67 -3.25
N VAL A 70 -3.71 -23.43 -3.12
CA VAL A 70 -5.03 -23.01 -3.54
C VAL A 70 -5.88 -22.78 -2.28
N GLN A 71 -6.61 -21.67 -2.25
CA GLN A 71 -7.46 -21.29 -1.13
C GLN A 71 -8.81 -20.78 -1.63
N GLY A 72 -9.87 -21.06 -0.87
CA GLY A 72 -11.22 -20.56 -1.15
C GLY A 72 -12.00 -21.37 -2.19
N ASN A 73 -11.44 -22.45 -2.72
CA ASN A 73 -12.12 -23.40 -3.56
C ASN A 73 -12.97 -24.35 -2.67
N VAL A 74 -14.23 -24.49 -2.98
CA VAL A 74 -15.17 -25.35 -2.26
C VAL A 74 -15.77 -26.41 -3.19
N ALA A 75 -16.11 -26.02 -4.42
CA ALA A 75 -16.68 -26.87 -5.44
C ALA A 75 -15.64 -27.49 -6.40
N SER A 76 -14.54 -26.76 -6.65
CA SER A 76 -13.43 -27.24 -7.46
C SER A 76 -12.36 -27.84 -6.58
N THR A 77 -11.73 -28.93 -7.02
CA THR A 77 -10.56 -29.47 -6.32
C THR A 77 -9.33 -28.58 -6.57
N ASP A 78 -8.31 -28.70 -5.71
CA ASP A 78 -7.01 -28.04 -5.94
C ASP A 78 -6.42 -28.42 -7.29
N ALA A 79 -6.62 -29.67 -7.71
CA ALA A 79 -6.16 -30.19 -8.99
C ALA A 79 -6.83 -29.46 -10.17
N ASP A 80 -8.15 -29.24 -10.10
CA ASP A 80 -8.89 -28.50 -11.12
C ASP A 80 -8.39 -27.06 -11.25
N VAL A 81 -8.17 -26.39 -10.10
CA VAL A 81 -7.67 -25.01 -10.08
C VAL A 81 -6.27 -24.93 -10.67
N ARG A 82 -5.38 -25.87 -10.32
CA ARG A 82 -4.02 -25.96 -10.88
C ARG A 82 -4.04 -26.23 -12.39
N GLN A 83 -4.90 -27.10 -12.84
CA GLN A 83 -5.07 -27.40 -14.26
C GLN A 83 -5.50 -26.15 -15.05
N ILE A 84 -6.47 -25.39 -14.53
CA ILE A 84 -6.92 -24.14 -15.15
C ILE A 84 -5.81 -23.08 -15.12
N ALA A 85 -5.04 -23.00 -14.03
CA ALA A 85 -3.91 -22.10 -13.88
C ALA A 85 -2.82 -22.39 -14.94
N GLY A 86 -2.70 -23.63 -15.39
CA GLY A 86 -1.78 -24.04 -16.46
C GLY A 86 -0.31 -23.85 -16.06
N VAL A 87 0.01 -24.11 -14.80
CA VAL A 87 1.38 -24.02 -14.25
C VAL A 87 1.72 -25.29 -13.49
N GLU A 88 2.96 -25.73 -13.63
CA GLU A 88 3.48 -26.92 -12.96
C GLU A 88 4.61 -26.56 -11.99
N ILE A 89 4.75 -27.36 -10.92
CA ILE A 89 5.87 -27.24 -9.99
C ILE A 89 7.17 -27.55 -10.76
N GLY A 90 8.20 -26.77 -10.51
CA GLY A 90 9.49 -26.85 -11.23
C GLY A 90 9.60 -25.90 -12.42
N THR A 91 8.53 -25.24 -12.82
CA THR A 91 8.56 -24.28 -13.93
C THR A 91 9.30 -22.99 -13.54
N PRO A 92 10.13 -22.42 -14.43
CA PRO A 92 10.71 -21.10 -14.21
C PRO A 92 9.63 -20.01 -14.10
N VAL A 93 9.77 -19.15 -13.11
CA VAL A 93 8.81 -18.06 -12.84
C VAL A 93 9.16 -16.84 -13.67
N GLY A 94 8.41 -16.61 -14.75
CA GLY A 94 8.54 -15.41 -15.57
C GLY A 94 7.89 -14.19 -14.92
N VAL A 95 8.26 -13.00 -15.37
CA VAL A 95 7.76 -11.69 -14.88
C VAL A 95 6.22 -11.59 -14.95
N ASN A 96 5.61 -12.24 -15.94
CA ASN A 96 4.17 -12.17 -16.19
C ASN A 96 3.37 -13.34 -15.58
N LEU A 97 4.01 -14.29 -14.89
CA LEU A 97 3.36 -15.51 -14.42
C LEU A 97 2.08 -15.24 -13.63
N VAL A 98 2.12 -14.30 -12.68
CA VAL A 98 0.96 -13.93 -11.83
C VAL A 98 -0.20 -13.41 -12.68
N ASN A 99 0.10 -12.56 -13.66
CA ASN A 99 -0.91 -12.00 -14.55
C ASN A 99 -1.50 -13.06 -15.47
N ASP A 100 -0.66 -13.93 -16.05
CA ASP A 100 -1.09 -14.98 -16.98
C ASP A 100 -1.99 -15.99 -16.28
N VAL A 101 -1.61 -16.42 -15.06
CA VAL A 101 -2.41 -17.31 -14.23
C VAL A 101 -3.75 -16.65 -13.85
N THR A 102 -3.71 -15.37 -13.44
CA THR A 102 -4.92 -14.62 -13.11
C THR A 102 -5.87 -14.54 -14.30
N LEU A 103 -5.34 -14.27 -15.50
CA LEU A 103 -6.14 -14.20 -16.74
C LEU A 103 -6.76 -15.54 -17.10
N ARG A 104 -6.01 -16.66 -17.02
CA ARG A 104 -6.54 -18.00 -17.30
C ARG A 104 -7.65 -18.41 -16.33
N LEU A 105 -7.42 -18.18 -15.04
CA LEU A 105 -8.43 -18.47 -14.00
C LEU A 105 -9.70 -17.64 -14.20
N ARG A 106 -9.57 -16.35 -14.53
CA ARG A 106 -10.71 -15.48 -14.85
C ARG A 106 -11.41 -15.90 -16.13
N ALA A 107 -10.66 -16.25 -17.18
CA ALA A 107 -11.21 -16.69 -18.46
C ALA A 107 -12.05 -17.99 -18.33
N SER A 108 -11.76 -18.84 -17.35
CA SER A 108 -12.54 -20.05 -17.07
C SER A 108 -13.98 -19.76 -16.66
N LYS A 109 -14.28 -18.55 -16.18
CA LYS A 109 -15.58 -18.12 -15.63
C LYS A 109 -16.11 -19.01 -14.49
N ARG A 110 -15.23 -19.81 -13.90
CA ARG A 110 -15.58 -20.68 -12.76
C ARG A 110 -15.57 -19.95 -11.42
N PHE A 111 -14.87 -18.83 -11.32
CA PHE A 111 -14.64 -18.10 -10.09
C PHE A 111 -15.27 -16.71 -10.15
N GLU A 112 -15.87 -16.28 -9.06
CA GLU A 112 -16.45 -14.94 -8.89
C GLU A 112 -15.34 -13.90 -8.71
N SER A 113 -14.30 -14.26 -7.95
CA SER A 113 -13.08 -13.48 -7.82
C SER A 113 -11.85 -14.37 -7.81
N VAL A 114 -10.75 -13.83 -8.31
CA VAL A 114 -9.45 -14.51 -8.41
C VAL A 114 -8.38 -13.52 -8.00
N GLU A 115 -7.57 -13.92 -7.03
CA GLU A 115 -6.36 -13.23 -6.63
C GLU A 115 -5.18 -14.22 -6.68
N VAL A 116 -4.11 -13.86 -7.34
CA VAL A 116 -2.89 -14.67 -7.43
C VAL A 116 -1.74 -13.88 -6.85
N ARG A 117 -1.01 -14.48 -5.91
CA ARG A 117 0.13 -13.89 -5.24
C ARG A 117 1.37 -14.76 -5.42
N LYS A 118 2.49 -14.12 -5.68
CA LYS A 118 3.80 -14.75 -5.66
C LYS A 118 4.43 -14.55 -4.29
N ARG A 119 4.92 -15.62 -3.67
CA ARG A 119 5.60 -15.61 -2.38
C ARG A 119 6.89 -16.41 -2.44
N PHE A 120 7.83 -16.09 -1.55
CA PHE A 120 9.04 -16.87 -1.38
C PHE A 120 8.77 -18.10 -0.49
N ALA A 121 9.23 -19.28 -0.91
CA ALA A 121 9.08 -20.52 -0.15
C ALA A 121 10.01 -20.58 1.05
N SER A 122 11.19 -19.97 0.96
CA SER A 122 12.22 -20.02 1.99
C SER A 122 12.81 -18.64 2.24
N ILE A 123 13.08 -18.32 3.51
CA ILE A 123 13.79 -17.11 3.90
C ILE A 123 15.26 -17.16 3.46
N ALA A 124 15.83 -18.36 3.40
CA ALA A 124 17.23 -18.57 3.05
C ALA A 124 17.49 -18.52 1.55
N ASP A 125 16.49 -18.91 0.74
CA ASP A 125 16.63 -19.02 -0.72
C ASP A 125 15.44 -18.31 -1.43
N PRO A 126 15.63 -17.07 -1.87
CA PRO A 126 14.59 -16.29 -2.57
C PRO A 126 14.33 -16.76 -4.00
N SER A 127 15.08 -17.74 -4.52
CA SER A 127 14.81 -18.33 -5.84
C SER A 127 13.65 -19.32 -5.81
N GLN A 128 13.26 -19.80 -4.62
CA GLN A 128 12.15 -20.72 -4.44
C GLN A 128 10.83 -19.96 -4.25
N ILE A 129 9.90 -20.18 -5.17
CA ILE A 129 8.64 -19.44 -5.21
C ILE A 129 7.46 -20.35 -4.90
N VAL A 130 6.54 -19.84 -4.11
CA VAL A 130 5.19 -20.39 -3.91
C VAL A 130 4.20 -19.49 -4.61
N LEU A 131 3.35 -20.07 -5.44
CA LEU A 131 2.21 -19.38 -6.02
C LEU A 131 0.98 -19.61 -5.13
N VAL A 132 0.41 -18.55 -4.57
CA VAL A 132 -0.82 -18.60 -3.77
C VAL A 132 -1.97 -18.14 -4.65
N ILE A 133 -2.88 -19.05 -4.94
CA ILE A 133 -4.08 -18.82 -5.74
C ILE A 133 -5.28 -18.77 -4.80
N ILE A 134 -5.87 -17.60 -4.65
CA ILE A 134 -7.05 -17.37 -3.83
C ILE A 134 -8.23 -17.22 -4.80
N VAL A 135 -9.18 -18.13 -4.73
CA VAL A 135 -10.37 -18.12 -5.57
C VAL A 135 -11.64 -18.02 -4.72
N ASN A 136 -12.64 -17.39 -5.27
CA ASN A 136 -13.98 -17.41 -4.72
C ASN A 136 -14.92 -17.96 -5.80
N GLU A 137 -15.54 -19.09 -5.54
CA GLU A 137 -16.47 -19.76 -6.46
C GLU A 137 -17.89 -19.23 -6.37
N GLY A 138 -18.10 -18.27 -5.46
CA GLY A 138 -19.43 -17.81 -5.10
C GLY A 138 -20.14 -18.81 -4.19
N PRO A 139 -21.44 -18.62 -3.95
CA PRO A 139 -22.20 -19.45 -3.03
C PRO A 139 -22.40 -20.89 -3.56
N VAL A 140 -21.97 -21.85 -2.77
CA VAL A 140 -22.12 -23.28 -3.05
C VAL A 140 -22.99 -23.95 -1.98
N LYS A 141 -23.67 -25.05 -2.34
CA LYS A 141 -24.41 -25.92 -1.44
C LYS A 141 -23.84 -27.31 -1.56
N ILE A 142 -23.56 -27.95 -0.43
CA ILE A 142 -23.21 -29.36 -0.38
C ILE A 142 -24.50 -30.12 -0.25
N GLU A 143 -24.78 -30.98 -1.22
CA GLU A 143 -25.94 -31.92 -1.19
C GLU A 143 -25.42 -33.34 -0.96
N PHE A 144 -26.07 -34.07 -0.07
CA PHE A 144 -25.80 -35.50 0.13
C PHE A 144 -26.49 -36.27 -0.99
N THR A 145 -25.75 -37.05 -1.73
CA THR A 145 -26.24 -37.80 -2.89
C THR A 145 -26.82 -39.18 -2.52
N GLY A 146 -26.50 -39.67 -1.31
CA GLY A 146 -26.84 -41.03 -0.92
C GLY A 146 -26.01 -42.13 -1.61
N ASP A 147 -25.05 -41.73 -2.46
CA ASP A 147 -24.11 -42.63 -3.12
C ASP A 147 -22.91 -42.87 -2.20
N PRO A 148 -22.61 -44.14 -1.81
CA PRO A 148 -21.47 -44.46 -0.95
C PRO A 148 -20.12 -44.05 -1.53
N ASP A 149 -19.99 -44.09 -2.86
CA ASP A 149 -18.73 -43.75 -3.55
C ASP A 149 -18.55 -42.25 -3.74
N ASN A 150 -19.67 -41.50 -3.79
CA ASN A 150 -19.67 -40.03 -3.93
C ASN A 150 -20.73 -39.44 -2.97
N PRO A 151 -20.48 -39.44 -1.66
CA PRO A 151 -21.50 -39.12 -0.65
C PRO A 151 -21.98 -37.67 -0.69
N THR A 152 -21.22 -36.77 -1.32
CA THR A 152 -21.55 -35.33 -1.38
C THR A 152 -21.39 -34.79 -2.79
N ARG A 153 -22.34 -33.96 -3.21
CA ARG A 153 -22.29 -33.21 -4.44
C ARG A 153 -22.30 -31.72 -4.13
N VAL A 154 -21.30 -30.96 -4.69
CA VAL A 154 -21.27 -29.52 -4.57
C VAL A 154 -22.04 -28.88 -5.71
N VAL A 155 -23.10 -28.17 -5.37
CA VAL A 155 -23.99 -27.51 -6.33
C VAL A 155 -23.86 -25.99 -6.16
N ARG A 156 -23.61 -25.28 -7.24
CA ARG A 156 -23.65 -23.80 -7.19
C ARG A 156 -25.10 -23.34 -6.96
N ARG A 157 -25.29 -22.55 -5.91
CA ARG A 157 -26.59 -21.93 -5.66
C ARG A 157 -26.79 -20.76 -6.65
N ARG A 158 -27.87 -20.81 -7.39
CA ARG A 158 -28.44 -19.63 -8.06
C ARG A 158 -29.42 -18.98 -7.09
N GLY A 159 -29.06 -17.84 -6.52
CA GLY A 159 -30.01 -17.10 -5.67
C GLY A 159 -29.30 -15.95 -4.92
N PRO A 160 -30.07 -15.04 -4.33
CA PRO A 160 -29.52 -13.94 -3.56
C PRO A 160 -28.94 -14.45 -2.25
N ASN A 161 -27.67 -14.80 -2.26
CA ASN A 161 -26.98 -15.11 -1.02
C ASN A 161 -26.44 -13.82 -0.45
N LEU A 162 -26.81 -13.55 0.77
CA LEU A 162 -26.24 -12.47 1.56
C LEU A 162 -24.97 -13.02 2.20
N LEU A 163 -23.83 -12.47 1.82
CA LEU A 163 -22.54 -12.78 2.43
C LEU A 163 -22.37 -11.89 3.67
N PHE A 164 -22.01 -12.51 4.77
CA PHE A 164 -21.64 -11.81 6.00
C PHE A 164 -20.13 -11.77 6.12
N MET A 165 -19.58 -10.59 6.37
CA MET A 165 -18.15 -10.37 6.56
C MET A 165 -17.94 -9.48 7.78
N PRO A 166 -17.23 -9.96 8.83
CA PRO A 166 -16.87 -9.09 9.95
C PRO A 166 -15.92 -8.00 9.49
N VAL A 167 -16.05 -6.82 10.07
CA VAL A 167 -15.15 -5.68 9.87
C VAL A 167 -14.50 -5.39 11.21
N LEU A 168 -13.18 -5.49 11.27
CA LEU A 168 -12.38 -5.13 12.43
C LEU A 168 -11.19 -4.33 11.93
N THR A 169 -11.06 -3.09 12.37
CA THR A 169 -9.95 -2.21 12.02
C THR A 169 -9.47 -1.46 13.24
N SER A 170 -8.18 -1.17 13.30
CA SER A 170 -7.60 -0.28 14.29
C SER A 170 -6.83 0.80 13.54
N GLU A 171 -7.22 2.03 13.76
CA GLU A 171 -6.57 3.21 13.19
C GLU A 171 -6.05 4.09 14.32
N ASP A 172 -4.77 4.41 14.25
CA ASP A 172 -4.11 5.23 15.26
C ASP A 172 -4.74 6.63 15.31
N GLY A 173 -5.07 7.09 16.51
CA GLY A 173 -5.79 8.34 16.75
C GLY A 173 -7.32 8.22 16.71
N TYR A 174 -7.86 7.23 16.01
CA TYR A 174 -9.31 6.98 15.94
C TYR A 174 -9.76 5.78 16.79
N GLY A 175 -8.84 4.85 17.07
CA GLY A 175 -9.09 3.69 17.90
C GLY A 175 -9.65 2.48 17.13
N PHE A 176 -10.25 1.58 17.88
CA PHE A 176 -10.75 0.32 17.36
C PHE A 176 -12.16 0.48 16.79
N THR A 177 -12.34 0.04 15.55
CA THR A 177 -13.62 0.02 14.82
C THR A 177 -14.01 -1.42 14.57
N TYR A 178 -15.24 -1.78 14.88
CA TYR A 178 -15.81 -3.10 14.66
C TYR A 178 -17.18 -3.01 14.01
N GLY A 179 -17.56 -4.05 13.31
CA GLY A 179 -18.84 -4.09 12.64
C GLY A 179 -19.01 -5.26 11.69
N ALA A 180 -19.88 -5.09 10.75
CA ALA A 180 -20.20 -6.08 9.75
C ALA A 180 -20.42 -5.45 8.38
N ARG A 181 -20.10 -6.19 7.34
CA ARG A 181 -20.47 -5.92 5.96
C ARG A 181 -21.35 -7.04 5.46
N PHE A 182 -22.57 -6.72 5.09
CA PHE A 182 -23.45 -7.61 4.36
C PHE A 182 -23.26 -7.33 2.87
N ALA A 183 -23.10 -8.37 2.06
CA ALA A 183 -22.91 -8.20 0.63
C ALA A 183 -23.76 -9.17 -0.17
N ARG A 184 -24.41 -8.65 -1.21
CA ARG A 184 -25.13 -9.41 -2.20
C ARG A 184 -24.30 -9.47 -3.48
N PRO A 185 -23.84 -10.65 -3.91
CA PRO A 185 -23.13 -10.80 -5.17
C PRO A 185 -24.09 -10.70 -6.36
N ASN A 186 -23.58 -10.19 -7.47
CA ASN A 186 -24.22 -10.14 -8.78
C ASN A 186 -25.60 -9.44 -8.86
N PRO A 187 -25.88 -8.33 -8.12
CA PRO A 187 -27.17 -7.66 -8.18
C PRO A 187 -27.43 -7.03 -9.55
N VAL A 188 -26.41 -6.55 -10.24
CA VAL A 188 -26.47 -5.94 -11.59
C VAL A 188 -25.65 -6.76 -12.61
N GLY A 189 -25.77 -8.10 -12.55
CA GLY A 189 -25.06 -9.04 -13.40
C GLY A 189 -23.68 -9.45 -12.85
N ALA A 190 -23.02 -10.37 -13.54
CA ALA A 190 -21.79 -10.99 -13.09
C ALA A 190 -20.74 -9.96 -12.68
N ARG A 191 -19.95 -10.25 -11.62
CA ARG A 191 -18.92 -9.38 -11.07
C ARG A 191 -19.42 -8.03 -10.57
N SER A 192 -20.62 -8.02 -10.05
CA SER A 192 -21.13 -6.91 -9.27
C SER A 192 -21.34 -7.33 -7.82
N ARG A 193 -21.23 -6.37 -6.91
CA ARG A 193 -21.46 -6.57 -5.48
C ARG A 193 -22.15 -5.35 -4.91
N LEU A 194 -23.27 -5.58 -4.25
CA LEU A 194 -23.94 -4.57 -3.45
C LEU A 194 -23.65 -4.85 -1.98
N SER A 195 -23.04 -3.92 -1.29
CA SER A 195 -22.59 -4.08 0.09
C SER A 195 -23.22 -3.05 1.02
N PHE A 196 -23.44 -3.48 2.26
CA PHE A 196 -24.01 -2.67 3.33
C PHE A 196 -23.07 -2.77 4.55
N PRO A 197 -21.96 -2.01 4.60
CA PRO A 197 -21.13 -1.95 5.77
C PRO A 197 -21.79 -1.13 6.87
N ALA A 198 -21.74 -1.64 8.11
CA ALA A 198 -22.13 -0.94 9.32
C ALA A 198 -21.05 -1.16 10.39
N THR A 199 -20.49 -0.06 10.93
CA THR A 199 -19.39 -0.09 11.90
C THR A 199 -19.68 0.80 13.10
N TRP A 200 -19.04 0.47 14.23
CA TRP A 200 -19.04 1.21 15.49
C TRP A 200 -17.62 1.30 16.06
N GLY A 201 -17.46 2.09 17.09
CA GLY A 201 -16.18 2.33 17.74
C GLY A 201 -15.49 3.57 17.20
N GLY A 202 -14.25 3.45 16.75
CA GLY A 202 -13.43 4.56 16.25
C GLY A 202 -14.04 5.29 15.05
N GLU A 203 -14.68 4.54 14.15
CA GLU A 203 -15.56 5.08 13.11
C GLU A 203 -16.96 4.47 13.24
N LYS A 204 -17.97 5.29 13.45
CA LYS A 204 -19.37 4.92 13.32
C LYS A 204 -19.79 5.21 11.90
N LYS A 205 -20.14 4.18 11.12
CA LYS A 205 -20.46 4.32 9.70
C LYS A 205 -21.58 3.41 9.29
N ALA A 206 -22.45 3.90 8.42
CA ALA A 206 -23.37 3.08 7.63
C ALA A 206 -23.28 3.51 6.17
N ALA A 207 -23.18 2.54 5.26
CA ALA A 207 -23.06 2.85 3.85
C ALA A 207 -23.79 1.84 2.96
N VAL A 208 -24.01 2.24 1.72
CA VAL A 208 -24.42 1.39 0.60
C VAL A 208 -23.36 1.54 -0.48
N GLU A 209 -22.80 0.43 -0.92
CA GLU A 209 -21.73 0.40 -1.91
C GLU A 209 -22.10 -0.55 -3.04
N LEU A 210 -22.13 -0.03 -4.26
CA LEU A 210 -22.30 -0.84 -5.47
C LEU A 210 -20.97 -0.85 -6.23
N ASP A 211 -20.40 -2.03 -6.37
CA ASP A 211 -19.14 -2.29 -7.05
C ASP A 211 -19.41 -3.15 -8.29
N LYS A 212 -18.99 -2.71 -9.46
CA LYS A 212 -19.15 -3.42 -10.72
C LYS A 212 -17.83 -3.44 -11.50
N THR A 213 -17.34 -4.63 -11.79
CA THR A 213 -16.18 -4.82 -12.67
C THR A 213 -16.65 -5.28 -14.05
N PHE A 214 -16.17 -4.61 -15.07
CA PHE A 214 -16.40 -4.96 -16.47
C PHE A 214 -15.15 -5.65 -17.01
N GLU A 215 -15.34 -6.82 -17.62
CA GLU A 215 -14.28 -7.53 -18.29
C GLU A 215 -14.30 -7.19 -19.78
N SER A 216 -13.34 -6.42 -20.14
CA SER A 216 -12.94 -6.17 -21.51
C SER A 216 -11.45 -6.47 -21.63
N ARG A 217 -10.84 -6.21 -22.78
CA ARG A 217 -9.38 -6.30 -22.96
C ARG A 217 -8.60 -5.49 -21.90
N ARG A 218 -9.24 -4.46 -21.34
CA ARG A 218 -8.76 -3.65 -20.21
C ARG A 218 -9.84 -3.67 -19.15
N SER A 219 -9.54 -4.16 -17.95
CA SER A 219 -10.51 -4.21 -16.85
C SER A 219 -10.93 -2.80 -16.45
N SER A 220 -12.22 -2.57 -16.33
CA SER A 220 -12.80 -1.33 -15.85
C SER A 220 -13.68 -1.62 -14.64
N ARG A 221 -13.65 -0.74 -13.65
CA ARG A 221 -14.43 -0.87 -12.43
C ARG A 221 -15.20 0.42 -12.15
N VAL A 222 -16.44 0.27 -11.74
CA VAL A 222 -17.31 1.38 -11.30
C VAL A 222 -17.72 1.11 -9.86
N LEU A 223 -17.49 2.07 -9.00
CA LEU A 223 -17.88 2.04 -7.59
C LEU A 223 -18.78 3.25 -7.29
N ALA A 224 -20.00 2.98 -6.83
CA ALA A 224 -20.92 3.98 -6.32
C ALA A 224 -21.10 3.78 -4.82
N THR A 225 -20.93 4.82 -4.03
CA THR A 225 -21.02 4.77 -2.57
C THR A 225 -21.92 5.88 -2.06
N GLY A 226 -22.84 5.55 -1.16
CA GLY A 226 -23.55 6.49 -0.31
C GLY A 226 -23.28 6.14 1.15
N ALA A 227 -22.87 7.10 1.97
CA ALA A 227 -22.46 6.85 3.34
C ALA A 227 -22.85 7.98 4.29
N ILE A 228 -23.05 7.59 5.55
CA ILE A 228 -23.06 8.46 6.72
C ILE A 228 -21.99 7.95 7.68
N SER A 229 -21.22 8.85 8.26
CA SER A 229 -20.17 8.47 9.21
C SER A 229 -19.94 9.55 10.26
N ARG A 230 -19.45 9.10 11.41
CA ARG A 230 -18.95 9.96 12.51
C ARG A 230 -17.66 9.38 13.02
N ARG A 231 -16.67 10.24 13.23
CA ARG A 231 -15.43 9.93 13.93
C ARG A 231 -14.91 11.16 14.66
N THR A 232 -14.19 10.97 15.76
CA THR A 232 -13.58 12.09 16.49
C THR A 232 -12.24 12.43 15.85
N ASN A 233 -12.08 13.69 15.40
CA ASN A 233 -10.82 14.16 14.84
C ASN A 233 -9.74 14.24 15.92
N PRO A 234 -8.57 13.58 15.78
CA PRO A 234 -7.60 13.46 16.85
C PRO A 234 -6.82 14.75 17.15
N PHE A 235 -6.80 15.73 16.24
CA PHE A 235 -6.17 17.04 16.49
C PHE A 235 -7.11 18.03 17.14
N PHE A 236 -8.34 18.11 16.65
CA PHE A 236 -9.33 19.07 17.14
C PHE A 236 -10.16 18.53 18.31
N GLU A 237 -10.04 17.22 18.60
CA GLU A 237 -10.84 16.50 19.61
C GLU A 237 -12.35 16.73 19.47
N ALA A 238 -12.80 16.87 18.22
CA ALA A 238 -14.17 17.19 17.86
C ALA A 238 -14.74 16.12 16.94
N ASP A 239 -16.06 15.91 17.04
CA ASP A 239 -16.77 15.00 16.16
C ASP A 239 -16.82 15.56 14.72
N ASP A 240 -16.46 14.70 13.76
CA ASP A 240 -16.51 14.94 12.32
C ASP A 240 -17.62 14.07 11.74
N ASP A 241 -18.81 14.68 11.57
CA ASP A 241 -19.99 14.04 11.03
C ASP A 241 -20.05 14.26 9.52
N ARG A 242 -20.12 13.18 8.77
CA ARG A 242 -20.17 13.25 7.30
C ARG A 242 -21.33 12.47 6.73
N ARG A 243 -21.92 12.99 5.68
CA ARG A 243 -22.86 12.28 4.80
C ARG A 243 -22.54 12.64 3.36
N GLY A 244 -22.61 11.67 2.46
CA GLY A 244 -22.31 11.97 1.07
C GLY A 244 -22.49 10.80 0.13
N VAL A 245 -22.32 11.13 -1.14
CA VAL A 245 -22.35 10.18 -2.25
C VAL A 245 -21.13 10.37 -3.13
N GLN A 246 -20.60 9.28 -3.66
CA GLN A 246 -19.45 9.30 -4.55
C GLN A 246 -19.64 8.26 -5.65
N LEU A 247 -19.26 8.62 -6.85
CA LEU A 247 -19.08 7.72 -7.98
C LEU A 247 -17.60 7.72 -8.37
N ARG A 248 -17.02 6.55 -8.53
CA ARG A 248 -15.64 6.36 -8.95
C ARG A 248 -15.58 5.39 -10.12
N VAL A 249 -14.78 5.70 -11.11
CA VAL A 249 -14.46 4.83 -12.25
C VAL A 249 -12.97 4.59 -12.28
N GLU A 250 -12.56 3.35 -12.44
CA GLU A 250 -11.15 2.95 -12.58
C GLU A 250 -10.97 2.13 -13.85
N GLN A 251 -9.83 2.25 -14.48
CA GLN A 251 -9.45 1.46 -15.65
C GLN A 251 -7.99 1.03 -15.60
N ASP A 252 -7.74 -0.24 -15.84
CA ASP A 252 -6.41 -0.78 -16.02
C ASP A 252 -5.94 -0.48 -17.45
N LEU A 253 -4.92 0.39 -17.59
CA LEU A 253 -4.33 0.71 -18.89
C LEU A 253 -3.28 -0.33 -19.29
N TRP A 254 -2.45 -0.72 -18.32
CA TRP A 254 -1.44 -1.77 -18.39
C TRP A 254 -1.44 -2.57 -17.08
N PRO A 255 -0.77 -3.72 -17.00
CA PRO A 255 -0.73 -4.53 -15.77
C PRO A 255 -0.27 -3.76 -14.53
N ALA A 256 0.65 -2.79 -14.71
CA ALA A 256 1.17 -1.97 -13.62
C ALA A 256 0.52 -0.59 -13.53
N VAL A 257 -0.35 -0.19 -14.45
CA VAL A 257 -0.90 1.19 -14.52
C VAL A 257 -2.41 1.17 -14.47
N ARG A 258 -2.95 1.82 -13.46
CA ARG A 258 -4.39 2.08 -13.32
C ARG A 258 -4.64 3.58 -13.27
N VAL A 259 -5.67 4.03 -13.96
CA VAL A 259 -6.18 5.39 -13.87
C VAL A 259 -7.57 5.38 -13.23
N GLY A 260 -7.88 6.43 -12.52
CA GLY A 260 -9.17 6.60 -11.87
C GLY A 260 -9.71 8.00 -12.03
N GLY A 261 -11.02 8.12 -11.93
CA GLY A 261 -11.73 9.39 -11.84
C GLY A 261 -12.86 9.25 -10.83
N SER A 262 -13.16 10.31 -10.10
CA SER A 262 -14.23 10.33 -9.12
C SER A 262 -14.97 11.64 -9.13
N VAL A 263 -16.27 11.58 -8.85
CA VAL A 263 -17.12 12.73 -8.55
C VAL A 263 -17.94 12.43 -7.32
N GLY A 264 -18.22 13.44 -6.51
CA GLY A 264 -18.98 13.25 -5.28
C GLY A 264 -19.53 14.56 -4.73
N TRP A 265 -20.40 14.38 -3.77
CA TRP A 265 -20.91 15.43 -2.92
C TRP A 265 -20.86 14.98 -1.46
N GLN A 266 -20.45 15.88 -0.58
CA GLN A 266 -20.40 15.64 0.85
C GLN A 266 -20.98 16.84 1.61
N ASN A 267 -21.66 16.53 2.71
CA ASN A 267 -21.98 17.47 3.76
C ASN A 267 -21.22 17.06 5.03
N VAL A 268 -20.60 18.01 5.67
CA VAL A 268 -19.75 17.82 6.85
C VAL A 268 -20.22 18.76 7.96
N SER A 269 -20.50 18.21 9.14
CA SER A 269 -20.71 18.98 10.35
C SER A 269 -19.49 18.84 11.25
N PHE A 270 -18.76 19.94 11.47
CA PHE A 270 -17.50 19.94 12.17
C PHE A 270 -17.24 21.28 12.87
N LEU A 271 -16.83 21.25 14.15
CA LEU A 271 -16.58 22.47 14.97
C LEU A 271 -17.73 23.47 14.98
N GLY A 272 -18.97 22.96 14.92
CA GLY A 272 -20.18 23.81 14.91
C GLY A 272 -20.53 24.40 13.55
N ALA A 273 -19.75 24.15 12.50
CA ALA A 273 -20.08 24.50 11.12
C ALA A 273 -20.73 23.31 10.42
N ASP A 274 -21.73 23.57 9.60
CA ASP A 274 -22.35 22.59 8.68
C ASP A 274 -22.14 23.06 7.25
N GLU A 275 -21.25 22.39 6.55
CA GLU A 275 -20.82 22.79 5.22
C GLU A 275 -21.02 21.66 4.21
N SER A 276 -21.36 22.03 2.97
CA SER A 276 -21.47 21.09 1.86
C SER A 276 -20.47 21.45 0.77
N PHE A 277 -19.89 20.42 0.17
CA PHE A 277 -18.99 20.62 -0.96
C PHE A 277 -19.11 19.51 -2.00
N THR A 278 -18.73 19.85 -3.22
CA THR A 278 -18.58 18.90 -4.32
C THR A 278 -17.11 18.56 -4.53
N GLN A 279 -16.84 17.36 -5.01
CA GLN A 279 -15.50 16.91 -5.34
C GLN A 279 -15.50 16.29 -6.74
N ALA A 280 -14.51 16.65 -7.56
CA ALA A 280 -14.19 15.95 -8.80
C ALA A 280 -12.68 15.69 -8.82
N GLY A 281 -12.28 14.46 -9.05
CA GLY A 281 -10.88 14.06 -8.96
C GLY A 281 -10.47 13.08 -10.03
N ALA A 282 -9.15 13.03 -10.25
CA ALA A 282 -8.50 12.05 -11.10
C ALA A 282 -7.24 11.52 -10.39
N ASP A 283 -6.90 10.29 -10.67
CA ASP A 283 -5.69 9.67 -10.13
C ASP A 283 -5.04 8.70 -11.12
N ILE A 284 -3.76 8.48 -10.89
CA ILE A 284 -2.97 7.46 -11.56
C ILE A 284 -2.23 6.65 -10.51
N ARG A 285 -2.22 5.34 -10.69
CA ARG A 285 -1.47 4.39 -9.88
C ARG A 285 -0.55 3.57 -10.76
N PHE A 286 0.73 3.60 -10.42
CA PHE A 286 1.75 2.70 -10.97
C PHE A 286 2.17 1.72 -9.87
N ASP A 287 1.96 0.44 -10.07
CA ASP A 287 2.19 -0.60 -9.05
C ASP A 287 2.84 -1.83 -9.69
N THR A 288 4.11 -2.05 -9.36
CA THR A 288 4.86 -3.21 -9.84
C THR A 288 5.03 -4.29 -8.76
N ARG A 289 4.34 -4.15 -7.61
CA ARG A 289 4.45 -5.08 -6.50
C ARG A 289 3.71 -6.38 -6.80
N PRO A 290 4.41 -7.53 -6.89
CA PRO A 290 3.74 -8.82 -7.04
C PRO A 290 2.95 -9.23 -5.80
N ASP A 291 3.47 -8.90 -4.61
CA ASP A 291 2.80 -9.04 -3.33
C ASP A 291 2.85 -7.69 -2.59
N PRO A 292 1.70 -7.03 -2.36
CA PRO A 292 1.64 -5.77 -1.61
C PRO A 292 2.08 -5.88 -0.14
N VAL A 293 2.07 -7.08 0.44
CA VAL A 293 2.41 -7.31 1.85
C VAL A 293 3.91 -7.35 2.07
N LEU A 294 4.63 -8.07 1.20
CA LEU A 294 6.08 -8.15 1.24
C LEU A 294 6.66 -7.88 -0.17
N PRO A 295 6.56 -6.64 -0.64
CA PRO A 295 7.07 -6.28 -1.95
C PRO A 295 8.60 -6.30 -1.94
N ARG A 296 9.20 -6.79 -3.03
CA ARG A 296 10.65 -6.81 -3.21
C ARG A 296 10.98 -6.40 -4.66
N ASN A 297 12.01 -5.55 -4.82
CA ASN A 297 12.42 -5.02 -6.11
C ASN A 297 11.23 -4.44 -6.91
N ALA A 298 10.47 -3.59 -6.24
CA ALA A 298 9.21 -3.08 -6.75
C ALA A 298 9.05 -1.59 -6.46
N VAL A 299 8.20 -0.95 -7.22
CA VAL A 299 7.84 0.46 -7.06
C VAL A 299 6.33 0.59 -7.01
N TYR A 300 5.87 1.46 -6.14
CA TYR A 300 4.49 1.91 -6.07
C TYR A 300 4.45 3.42 -6.12
N VAL A 301 3.67 4.00 -7.01
CA VAL A 301 3.40 5.44 -7.06
C VAL A 301 1.91 5.65 -7.24
N HIS A 302 1.33 6.47 -6.38
CA HIS A 302 -0.04 6.94 -6.50
C HIS A 302 -0.03 8.46 -6.50
N ALA A 303 -0.55 9.06 -7.55
CA ALA A 303 -0.75 10.50 -7.65
C ALA A 303 -2.23 10.78 -7.90
N SER A 304 -2.80 11.71 -7.14
CA SER A 304 -4.18 12.16 -7.30
C SER A 304 -4.27 13.68 -7.30
N TRP A 305 -5.30 14.15 -7.95
CA TRP A 305 -5.70 15.53 -7.96
C TRP A 305 -7.21 15.64 -7.83
N ASP A 306 -7.66 16.48 -6.90
CA ASP A 306 -9.06 16.69 -6.58
C ASP A 306 -9.40 18.19 -6.68
N ARG A 307 -10.46 18.54 -7.38
CA ARG A 307 -11.08 19.86 -7.33
C ARG A 307 -12.26 19.83 -6.37
N LEU A 308 -12.26 20.72 -5.42
CA LEU A 308 -13.24 20.86 -4.35
C LEU A 308 -14.05 22.14 -4.59
N GLY A 309 -15.37 22.02 -4.70
CA GLY A 309 -16.28 23.16 -4.76
C GLY A 309 -16.82 23.45 -3.37
N LEU A 310 -16.16 24.35 -2.65
CA LEU A 310 -16.49 24.73 -1.26
C LEU A 310 -17.47 25.88 -1.23
N THR A 311 -18.16 26.09 -0.11
CA THR A 311 -19.12 27.20 0.07
C THR A 311 -18.47 28.57 -0.11
N GLY A 312 -17.19 28.73 0.30
CA GLY A 312 -16.43 29.99 0.17
C GLY A 312 -15.57 30.11 -1.10
N GLY A 313 -15.73 29.21 -2.08
CA GLY A 313 -14.90 29.19 -3.29
C GLY A 313 -14.51 27.78 -3.71
N SER A 314 -13.36 27.63 -4.33
CA SER A 314 -12.87 26.31 -4.75
C SER A 314 -11.41 26.11 -4.35
N ALA A 315 -11.06 24.87 -4.04
CA ALA A 315 -9.70 24.45 -3.75
C ALA A 315 -9.30 23.29 -4.66
N SER A 316 -8.03 23.17 -4.99
CA SER A 316 -7.49 21.96 -5.58
C SER A 316 -6.54 21.29 -4.57
N ARG A 317 -6.69 20.00 -4.40
CA ARG A 317 -5.82 19.19 -3.55
C ARG A 317 -5.09 18.17 -4.41
N SER A 318 -3.80 17.99 -4.17
CA SER A 318 -2.98 16.97 -4.80
C SER A 318 -2.35 16.07 -3.75
N THR A 319 -2.23 14.79 -4.06
CA THR A 319 -1.55 13.80 -3.21
C THR A 319 -0.56 13.01 -4.05
N LEU A 320 0.64 12.80 -3.51
CA LEU A 320 1.66 11.92 -4.07
C LEU A 320 2.14 10.97 -2.98
N ASP A 321 1.96 9.67 -3.16
CA ASP A 321 2.53 8.61 -2.32
C ASP A 321 3.43 7.74 -3.20
N ALA A 322 4.73 7.85 -3.02
CA ALA A 322 5.74 7.10 -3.76
C ALA A 322 6.48 6.16 -2.81
N ARG A 323 6.61 4.90 -3.19
CA ARG A 323 7.27 3.85 -2.40
C ARG A 323 8.19 3.03 -3.29
N GLY A 324 9.42 2.82 -2.82
CA GLY A 324 10.40 1.95 -3.44
C GLY A 324 10.78 0.81 -2.50
N TYR A 325 11.01 -0.37 -3.05
CA TYR A 325 11.34 -1.58 -2.30
C TYR A 325 12.54 -2.26 -2.95
N VAL A 326 13.60 -2.46 -2.18
CA VAL A 326 14.83 -3.09 -2.67
C VAL A 326 15.17 -4.28 -1.76
N GLY A 327 15.34 -5.45 -2.36
CA GLY A 327 15.84 -6.61 -1.65
C GLY A 327 17.32 -6.42 -1.32
N VAL A 328 17.69 -6.44 -0.03
CA VAL A 328 19.07 -6.15 0.40
C VAL A 328 19.85 -7.42 0.73
N PHE A 329 19.34 -8.26 1.58
CA PHE A 329 19.99 -9.51 1.96
C PHE A 329 18.94 -10.59 2.22
N ARG A 330 19.08 -11.77 1.61
CA ARG A 330 18.08 -12.86 1.66
C ARG A 330 16.69 -12.31 1.31
N GLN A 331 15.71 -12.42 2.21
CA GLN A 331 14.36 -11.90 2.03
C GLN A 331 14.14 -10.51 2.64
N ASN A 332 15.18 -9.93 3.26
CA ASN A 332 15.06 -8.59 3.84
C ASN A 332 14.84 -7.55 2.75
N VAL A 333 14.01 -6.57 3.04
CA VAL A 333 13.64 -5.52 2.11
C VAL A 333 13.89 -4.16 2.75
N LEU A 334 14.60 -3.31 2.05
CA LEU A 334 14.66 -1.89 2.37
C LEU A 334 13.51 -1.19 1.63
N ALA A 335 12.60 -0.61 2.41
CA ALA A 335 11.49 0.18 1.90
C ALA A 335 11.76 1.67 2.12
N VAL A 336 11.48 2.48 1.12
CA VAL A 336 11.54 3.95 1.20
C VAL A 336 10.19 4.49 0.76
N ARG A 337 9.66 5.47 1.49
CA ARG A 337 8.41 6.15 1.17
C ARG A 337 8.58 7.66 1.18
N ALA A 338 7.95 8.33 0.23
CA ALA A 338 7.73 9.77 0.21
C ALA A 338 6.24 10.04 0.04
N LEU A 339 5.69 10.86 0.93
CA LEU A 339 4.28 11.26 0.91
C LEU A 339 4.22 12.79 0.88
N ARG A 340 3.41 13.33 -0.03
CA ARG A 340 3.07 14.75 -0.06
C ARG A 340 1.58 14.92 -0.33
N GLU A 341 0.94 15.74 0.51
CA GLU A 341 -0.39 16.26 0.27
C GLU A 341 -0.30 17.78 0.23
N ASP A 342 -0.89 18.42 -0.76
CA ASP A 342 -0.78 19.86 -0.99
C ASP A 342 -2.11 20.41 -1.49
N SER A 343 -2.39 21.68 -1.18
CA SER A 343 -3.53 22.39 -1.70
C SER A 343 -3.14 23.74 -2.33
N ASP A 344 -3.91 24.21 -3.29
CA ASP A 344 -3.69 25.51 -3.93
C ASP A 344 -4.16 26.70 -3.10
N THR A 345 -5.09 26.44 -2.16
CA THR A 345 -5.65 27.43 -1.23
C THR A 345 -5.71 26.86 0.19
N PRO A 346 -5.82 27.70 1.25
CA PRO A 346 -6.05 27.20 2.60
C PRO A 346 -7.31 26.32 2.66
N LEU A 347 -7.18 25.16 3.30
CA LEU A 347 -8.29 24.20 3.44
C LEU A 347 -9.08 24.46 4.73
N PRO A 348 -10.41 24.19 4.70
CA PRO A 348 -11.19 24.17 5.93
C PRO A 348 -10.65 23.07 6.90
N PRO A 349 -10.85 23.22 8.22
CA PRO A 349 -10.26 22.34 9.23
C PRO A 349 -10.51 20.85 9.01
N TYR A 350 -11.70 20.47 8.52
CA TYR A 350 -12.08 19.08 8.27
C TYR A 350 -11.43 18.45 7.01
N LEU A 351 -10.70 19.23 6.20
CA LEU A 351 -9.96 18.76 5.02
C LEU A 351 -8.45 18.84 5.18
N LYS A 352 -7.95 19.46 6.23
CA LYS A 352 -6.52 19.62 6.47
C LYS A 352 -5.83 18.28 6.72
N PRO A 353 -4.72 17.98 6.05
CA PRO A 353 -3.89 16.83 6.36
C PRO A 353 -3.30 16.93 7.78
N MET A 354 -3.24 15.79 8.45
CA MET A 354 -2.74 15.65 9.81
C MET A 354 -1.42 14.89 9.85
N LEU A 355 -0.47 15.39 10.63
CA LEU A 355 0.81 14.75 10.89
C LEU A 355 0.75 13.89 12.15
N GLY A 356 1.40 12.75 12.15
CA GLY A 356 1.55 11.84 13.27
C GLY A 356 0.85 10.49 13.06
N GLY A 357 1.12 9.58 13.98
CA GLY A 357 0.55 8.23 13.97
C GLY A 357 1.20 7.28 12.97
N MET A 358 0.57 6.12 12.86
CA MET A 358 1.06 4.99 12.06
C MET A 358 1.16 5.30 10.56
N SER A 359 0.38 6.25 10.08
CA SER A 359 0.23 6.52 8.64
C SER A 359 1.39 7.30 8.02
N ASN A 360 2.02 8.23 8.79
CA ASN A 360 3.02 9.13 8.20
C ASN A 360 4.17 9.54 9.14
N LEU A 361 4.00 9.45 10.48
CA LEU A 361 5.08 9.81 11.43
C LEU A 361 4.92 9.05 12.74
N ARG A 362 5.47 7.84 12.83
CA ARG A 362 5.47 7.02 14.05
C ARG A 362 6.35 7.68 15.13
N GLY A 363 5.98 7.48 16.42
CA GLY A 363 6.59 8.15 17.55
C GLY A 363 5.89 9.45 17.96
N PHE A 364 4.92 9.89 17.16
CA PHE A 364 4.06 11.04 17.48
C PHE A 364 2.58 10.61 17.44
N HIS A 365 1.76 11.24 18.26
CA HIS A 365 0.32 11.01 18.26
C HIS A 365 -0.28 11.38 16.88
N ALA A 366 -1.25 10.61 16.40
CA ALA A 366 -2.01 10.99 15.23
C ALA A 366 -2.67 12.35 15.47
N GLY A 367 -2.56 13.27 14.51
CA GLY A 367 -3.00 14.64 14.71
C GLY A 367 -2.07 15.48 15.60
N THR A 368 -0.78 15.16 15.70
CA THR A 368 0.19 16.02 16.42
C THR A 368 0.28 17.45 15.84
N ALA A 369 0.02 17.61 14.55
CA ALA A 369 -0.06 18.89 13.87
C ALA A 369 -0.93 18.79 12.62
N VAL A 370 -1.48 19.92 12.17
CA VAL A 370 -2.26 20.04 10.95
C VAL A 370 -1.75 21.20 10.10
N GLY A 371 -1.96 21.14 8.80
CA GLY A 371 -1.57 22.20 7.88
C GLY A 371 -2.35 22.10 6.57
N ASP A 372 -2.04 22.94 5.61
CA ASP A 372 -2.58 22.86 4.26
C ASP A 372 -1.73 21.98 3.36
N THR A 373 -0.46 21.83 3.73
CA THR A 373 0.51 20.94 3.08
C THR A 373 1.12 19.99 4.10
N LEU A 374 1.21 18.71 3.77
CA LEU A 374 1.91 17.67 4.51
C LEU A 374 3.05 17.13 3.63
N ALA A 375 4.23 16.98 4.21
CA ALA A 375 5.34 16.28 3.61
C ALA A 375 5.90 15.28 4.62
N ALA A 376 6.00 14.00 4.24
CA ALA A 376 6.53 12.95 5.08
C ALA A 376 7.40 11.97 4.29
N GLY A 377 8.37 11.38 4.97
CA GLY A 377 9.24 10.36 4.42
C GLY A 377 9.54 9.27 5.44
N SER A 378 9.77 8.07 4.96
CA SER A 378 10.11 6.92 5.80
C SER A 378 11.16 6.06 5.12
N ILE A 379 12.07 5.52 5.93
CA ILE A 379 12.97 4.44 5.53
C ILE A 379 12.74 3.30 6.52
N GLU A 380 12.48 2.10 6.01
CA GLU A 380 12.16 0.93 6.83
C GLU A 380 12.88 -0.32 6.32
N LEU A 381 13.59 -0.99 7.22
CA LEU A 381 14.15 -2.31 6.97
C LEU A 381 13.15 -3.36 7.44
N ILE A 382 12.59 -4.10 6.50
CA ILE A 382 11.61 -5.17 6.74
C ILE A 382 12.33 -6.51 6.75
N ILE A 383 12.18 -7.25 7.84
CA ILE A 383 12.83 -8.54 8.10
C ILE A 383 11.73 -9.59 8.26
N PRO A 384 11.39 -10.35 7.21
CA PRO A 384 10.46 -11.45 7.33
C PRO A 384 11.07 -12.57 8.17
N LEU A 385 10.25 -13.17 9.02
CA LEU A 385 10.61 -14.31 9.85
C LEU A 385 9.82 -15.55 9.41
N THR A 386 10.31 -16.72 9.76
CA THR A 386 9.59 -17.97 9.50
C THR A 386 8.30 -17.98 10.30
N SER A 387 7.16 -18.09 9.63
CA SER A 387 5.88 -18.22 10.33
C SER A 387 5.80 -19.59 11.02
N PRO A 388 5.55 -19.62 12.33
CA PRO A 388 5.33 -20.89 13.05
C PRO A 388 4.02 -21.58 12.62
N VAL A 389 3.15 -20.84 11.93
CA VAL A 389 1.86 -21.33 11.41
C VAL A 389 1.88 -21.08 9.91
N ASN A 390 1.75 -22.10 9.08
CA ASN A 390 1.74 -22.01 7.61
C ASN A 390 0.58 -21.20 7.01
N ILE A 391 -0.08 -20.36 7.82
CA ILE A 391 -1.29 -19.61 7.47
C ILE A 391 -0.99 -18.17 7.04
N GLY A 392 0.21 -17.62 7.34
CA GLY A 392 0.51 -16.22 7.08
C GLY A 392 1.99 -15.90 7.04
N GLN A 393 2.29 -14.63 6.92
CA GLN A 393 3.64 -14.07 7.00
C GLN A 393 3.77 -13.28 8.30
N PHE A 394 4.91 -13.38 8.92
CA PHE A 394 5.25 -12.70 10.16
C PHE A 394 6.65 -12.10 10.02
N GLY A 395 6.87 -10.95 10.62
CA GLY A 395 8.17 -10.32 10.59
C GLY A 395 8.31 -9.17 11.56
N VAL A 396 9.51 -8.62 11.56
CA VAL A 396 9.84 -7.41 12.32
C VAL A 396 10.36 -6.35 11.37
N SER A 397 10.32 -5.09 11.78
CA SER A 397 10.99 -4.03 11.02
C SER A 397 11.63 -3.00 11.96
N ALA A 398 12.60 -2.27 11.42
CA ALA A 398 13.16 -1.09 12.03
C ALA A 398 12.99 0.08 11.06
N PHE A 399 12.62 1.25 11.58
CA PHE A 399 12.28 2.38 10.74
C PHE A 399 12.75 3.72 11.29
N HIS A 400 12.87 4.67 10.38
CA HIS A 400 13.04 6.08 10.65
C HIS A 400 12.06 6.87 9.80
N ASP A 401 11.23 7.67 10.45
CA ASP A 401 10.23 8.52 9.84
C ASP A 401 10.58 9.99 10.04
N MET A 402 10.24 10.82 9.07
CA MET A 402 10.32 12.27 9.17
C MET A 402 9.08 12.91 8.55
N GLY A 403 8.62 14.01 9.11
CA GLY A 403 7.45 14.68 8.55
C GLY A 403 7.28 16.10 9.07
N THR A 404 6.56 16.89 8.29
CA THR A 404 6.16 18.26 8.60
C THR A 404 4.82 18.59 7.98
N VAL A 405 4.11 19.53 8.58
CA VAL A 405 2.92 20.18 8.00
C VAL A 405 3.06 21.68 8.14
N TYR A 406 2.56 22.42 7.18
CA TYR A 406 2.65 23.87 7.16
C TYR A 406 1.47 24.51 6.44
N ALA A 407 1.30 25.82 6.69
CA ALA A 407 0.22 26.59 6.08
C ALA A 407 0.51 26.91 4.62
N LYS A 408 -0.52 27.16 3.84
CA LYS A 408 -0.39 27.63 2.45
C LYS A 408 0.38 28.97 2.41
N GLY A 409 1.34 29.05 1.49
CA GLY A 409 2.23 30.22 1.35
C GLY A 409 3.59 30.06 2.02
N GLU A 410 3.73 29.16 2.97
CA GLU A 410 5.02 28.82 3.56
C GLU A 410 5.83 27.90 2.64
N ARG A 411 7.18 27.91 2.80
CA ARG A 411 8.06 27.07 1.98
C ARG A 411 8.55 25.88 2.77
N LEU A 412 8.67 24.73 2.12
CA LEU A 412 9.14 23.47 2.72
C LEU A 412 10.54 23.60 3.36
N VAL A 413 11.41 24.42 2.78
CA VAL A 413 12.80 24.60 3.25
C VAL A 413 12.89 25.32 4.60
N ASP A 414 11.86 26.09 4.95
CA ASP A 414 11.81 26.87 6.18
C ASP A 414 11.16 26.05 7.33
N GLN A 415 10.67 24.83 7.05
CA GLN A 415 9.92 24.04 8.00
C GLN A 415 10.81 23.21 8.92
N LYS A 416 10.38 23.08 10.19
CA LYS A 416 10.99 22.18 11.16
C LYS A 416 10.43 20.77 10.99
N TRP A 417 11.30 19.84 10.66
CA TRP A 417 10.95 18.44 10.49
C TRP A 417 10.91 17.72 11.84
N LYS A 418 9.78 17.10 12.16
CA LYS A 418 9.69 16.14 13.24
C LYS A 418 10.25 14.80 12.76
N ARG A 419 10.88 14.04 13.66
CA ARG A 419 11.52 12.76 13.35
C ARG A 419 11.14 11.74 14.40
N GLY A 420 10.90 10.51 13.96
CA GLY A 420 10.63 9.36 14.82
C GLY A 420 11.41 8.14 14.35
N TYR A 421 11.75 7.26 15.26
CA TYR A 421 12.41 6.00 14.96
C TYR A 421 11.88 4.91 15.88
N GLY A 422 11.96 3.68 15.43
CA GLY A 422 11.43 2.57 16.20
C GLY A 422 11.52 1.24 15.49
N GLY A 423 10.81 0.28 16.03
CA GLY A 423 10.64 -1.05 15.46
C GLY A 423 9.18 -1.45 15.44
N SER A 424 8.86 -2.40 14.58
CA SER A 424 7.53 -2.99 14.56
C SER A 424 7.57 -4.50 14.43
N VAL A 425 6.48 -5.12 14.85
CA VAL A 425 6.14 -6.51 14.59
C VAL A 425 4.91 -6.49 13.70
N TRP A 426 4.96 -7.23 12.61
CA TRP A 426 3.84 -7.30 11.69
C TRP A 426 3.45 -8.75 11.40
N PHE A 427 2.16 -8.95 11.18
CA PHE A 427 1.58 -10.21 10.76
C PHE A 427 0.60 -9.96 9.61
N SER A 428 0.64 -10.80 8.60
CA SER A 428 -0.29 -10.79 7.48
C SER A 428 -0.68 -12.19 7.09
N ALA A 429 -1.98 -12.45 7.07
CA ALA A 429 -2.55 -13.68 6.56
C ALA A 429 -3.77 -13.31 5.73
N ALA A 430 -4.06 -14.00 4.66
CA ALA A 430 -5.20 -13.81 3.76
C ALA A 430 -5.97 -12.46 3.91
N PHE A 431 -6.77 -12.33 4.95
CA PHE A 431 -7.66 -11.19 5.20
C PHE A 431 -7.25 -10.37 6.44
N ILE A 432 -6.16 -10.77 7.13
CA ILE A 432 -5.74 -10.17 8.39
C ILE A 432 -4.41 -9.48 8.17
N GLN A 433 -4.33 -8.21 8.54
CA GLN A 433 -3.08 -7.47 8.62
C GLN A 433 -3.01 -6.79 9.97
N ILE A 434 -1.95 -7.02 10.72
CA ILE A 434 -1.69 -6.42 12.01
C ILE A 434 -0.27 -5.88 12.02
N ASN A 435 -0.11 -4.66 12.48
CA ASN A 435 1.19 -4.04 12.69
C ASN A 435 1.19 -3.35 14.07
N LEU A 436 2.11 -3.75 14.91
CA LEU A 436 2.36 -3.18 16.22
C LEU A 436 3.75 -2.53 16.20
N ALA A 437 3.80 -1.20 16.34
CA ALA A 437 5.04 -0.46 16.34
C ALA A 437 5.30 0.19 17.69
N ILE A 438 6.56 0.17 18.14
CA ILE A 438 7.06 0.95 19.25
C ILE A 438 8.01 1.98 18.66
N ALA A 439 7.71 3.26 18.85
CA ALA A 439 8.45 4.35 18.26
C ALA A 439 8.68 5.49 19.24
N HIS A 440 9.86 6.10 19.13
CA HIS A 440 10.25 7.29 19.87
C HIS A 440 10.30 8.50 18.93
N GLY A 441 9.55 9.53 19.26
CA GLY A 441 9.63 10.84 18.57
C GLY A 441 10.74 11.69 19.18
N LEU A 442 11.61 12.27 18.36
CA LEU A 442 12.63 13.19 18.86
C LEU A 442 11.97 14.44 19.46
N GLY A 443 12.22 14.66 20.76
CA GLY A 443 11.55 15.72 21.53
C GLY A 443 10.12 15.36 21.98
N ALA A 444 9.73 14.08 21.90
CA ALA A 444 8.45 13.56 22.36
C ALA A 444 8.65 12.27 23.19
N THR A 445 7.56 11.66 23.64
CA THR A 445 7.59 10.41 24.40
C THR A 445 7.59 9.20 23.48
N THR A 446 8.06 8.05 23.99
CA THR A 446 7.90 6.76 23.30
C THR A 446 6.43 6.35 23.27
N ARG A 447 5.97 5.87 22.13
CA ARG A 447 4.58 5.46 21.90
C ARG A 447 4.49 4.07 21.30
N VAL A 448 3.37 3.44 21.61
CA VAL A 448 2.95 2.20 20.94
C VAL A 448 1.86 2.57 19.94
N HIS A 449 2.02 2.12 18.72
CA HIS A 449 1.06 2.31 17.64
C HIS A 449 0.51 0.95 17.22
N LEU A 450 -0.78 0.84 17.11
CA LEU A 450 -1.46 -0.34 16.59
C LEU A 450 -2.21 0.02 15.31
N GLY A 451 -1.84 -0.64 14.23
CA GLY A 451 -2.58 -0.61 12.97
C GLY A 451 -3.00 -2.02 12.60
N GLY A 452 -4.21 -2.18 12.10
CA GLY A 452 -4.65 -3.49 11.68
C GLY A 452 -5.99 -3.45 10.97
N SER A 453 -6.20 -4.46 10.13
CA SER A 453 -7.47 -4.65 9.47
C SER A 453 -7.76 -6.13 9.29
N ILE A 454 -9.03 -6.48 9.42
CA ILE A 454 -9.60 -7.74 8.95
C ILE A 454 -10.66 -7.35 7.93
N SER A 455 -10.39 -7.67 6.66
CA SER A 455 -11.31 -7.37 5.56
C SER A 455 -11.30 -8.52 4.56
N PHE A 456 -12.48 -8.90 4.08
CA PHE A 456 -12.71 -10.00 3.14
C PHE A 456 -13.09 -9.47 1.76
#